data_bff914e4fca61223fb25b427eefe4983
#
_entry.id   bff914e4fca61223fb25b427eefe4983
#
_cell.length_a   1.000
_cell.length_b   1.000
_cell.length_c   1.000
_cell.angle_alpha   90.00
_cell.angle_beta   90.00
_cell.angle_gamma   90.00
#
_symmetry.space_group_name_H-M   'P 1'
#
loop_
_entity.id
_entity.type
_entity.pdbx_description
1 polymer ?
#
loop_
_entity_poly.entity_id
_entity_poly.type
_entity_poly.pdbx_seq_one_letter_code
_entity_poly.pdbx_strand_id
1 'polypeptide(L)'
;MPSVVRALCDASPLIALFDLSDEAHALCTAALRTFTGSFVTTWPVLTEAFHFIDRPRGRSLLWNFVLSDVVQVDDIVATELGRIRILMERYADLPMDFADASLVILAERLRVFNIFTLDRRGFSVFRPRNAQAFEIFP
;
A
#
# COMPACT_ATOMS: atom_id res chain seq x y z
N MET A 1 26.21 7.34 -3.28
CA MET A 1 25.08 6.71 -3.99
C MET A 1 23.80 7.42 -3.61
N PRO A 2 23.04 7.91 -4.57
CA PRO A 2 21.72 8.44 -4.24
C PRO A 2 20.85 7.30 -3.68
N SER A 3 20.13 7.59 -2.62
CA SER A 3 19.18 6.63 -2.08
C SER A 3 18.00 6.48 -3.04
N VAL A 4 17.55 5.25 -3.25
CA VAL A 4 16.37 4.95 -4.06
C VAL A 4 15.14 5.44 -3.30
N VAL A 5 14.29 6.23 -3.95
CA VAL A 5 13.01 6.64 -3.37
C VAL A 5 12.12 5.40 -3.24
N ARG A 6 11.56 5.20 -2.05
CA ARG A 6 10.61 4.11 -1.80
C ARG A 6 9.25 4.68 -1.42
N ALA A 7 8.22 3.95 -1.79
CA ALA A 7 6.86 4.25 -1.40
C ALA A 7 6.15 2.97 -0.95
N LEU A 8 5.28 3.12 0.03
CA LEU A 8 4.34 2.07 0.39
C LEU A 8 3.32 1.92 -0.73
N CYS A 9 2.87 0.69 -0.98
CA CYS A 9 1.85 0.41 -1.99
C CYS A 9 0.64 -0.24 -1.33
N ASP A 10 -0.51 0.43 -1.42
CA ASP A 10 -1.80 -0.07 -0.95
C ASP A 10 -2.48 -0.91 -2.03
N ALA A 11 -3.55 -1.62 -1.67
CA ALA A 11 -4.30 -2.47 -2.60
C ALA A 11 -5.11 -1.67 -3.62
N SER A 12 -5.69 -0.54 -3.23
CA SER A 12 -6.60 0.24 -4.09
C SER A 12 -5.97 0.65 -5.43
N PRO A 13 -4.74 1.18 -5.50
CA PRO A 13 -4.16 1.49 -6.80
C PRO A 13 -3.78 0.24 -7.61
N LEU A 14 -3.46 -0.88 -6.98
CA LEU A 14 -3.19 -2.14 -7.69
C LEU A 14 -4.47 -2.64 -8.38
N ILE A 15 -5.59 -2.57 -7.69
CA ILE A 15 -6.89 -2.93 -8.25
C ILE A 15 -7.20 -2.06 -9.47
N ALA A 16 -6.99 -0.74 -9.35
CA ALA A 16 -7.22 0.20 -10.44
C ALA A 16 -6.27 -0.01 -11.62
N LEU A 17 -5.00 -0.33 -11.36
CA LEU A 17 -4.00 -0.57 -12.41
C LEU A 17 -4.34 -1.78 -13.27
N PHE A 18 -4.89 -2.85 -12.65
CA PHE A 18 -5.08 -4.12 -13.32
C PHE A 18 -6.54 -4.41 -13.66
N ASP A 19 -7.39 -3.38 -13.60
CA ASP A 19 -8.77 -3.41 -14.08
C ASP A 19 -9.01 -2.17 -14.95
N LEU A 20 -9.05 -2.36 -16.27
CA LEU A 20 -9.24 -1.27 -17.24
C LEU A 20 -10.57 -0.53 -17.04
N SER A 21 -11.56 -1.18 -16.44
CA SER A 21 -12.88 -0.59 -16.18
C SER A 21 -12.95 0.25 -14.92
N ASP A 22 -11.89 0.20 -14.07
CA ASP A 22 -11.85 1.01 -12.84
C ASP A 22 -11.71 2.49 -13.21
N GLU A 23 -12.53 3.33 -12.60
CA GLU A 23 -12.52 4.78 -12.88
C GLU A 23 -11.20 5.46 -12.54
N ALA A 24 -10.41 4.89 -11.64
CA ALA A 24 -9.08 5.41 -11.27
C ALA A 24 -7.95 4.79 -12.10
N HIS A 25 -8.25 3.95 -13.08
CA HIS A 25 -7.23 3.25 -13.89
C HIS A 25 -6.24 4.22 -14.54
N ALA A 26 -6.74 5.22 -15.24
CA ALA A 26 -5.88 6.19 -15.94
C ALA A 26 -5.02 7.00 -14.97
N LEU A 27 -5.59 7.41 -13.84
CA LEU A 27 -4.90 8.18 -12.81
C LEU A 27 -3.75 7.37 -12.20
N CYS A 28 -4.01 6.12 -11.83
CA CYS A 28 -3.00 5.24 -11.24
C CYS A 28 -1.92 4.86 -12.26
N THR A 29 -2.30 4.62 -13.52
CA THR A 29 -1.34 4.34 -14.59
C THR A 29 -0.39 5.51 -14.79
N ALA A 30 -0.90 6.73 -14.83
CA ALA A 30 -0.06 7.93 -14.96
C ALA A 30 0.90 8.08 -13.78
N ALA A 31 0.40 7.86 -12.56
CA ALA A 31 1.23 7.94 -11.35
C ALA A 31 2.36 6.91 -11.37
N LEU A 32 2.05 5.67 -11.77
CA LEU A 32 3.05 4.61 -11.85
C LEU A 32 4.14 4.94 -12.89
N ARG A 33 3.76 5.50 -14.02
CA ARG A 33 4.71 5.87 -15.07
C ARG A 33 5.67 6.98 -14.66
N THR A 34 5.25 7.88 -13.78
CA THR A 34 6.06 9.01 -13.34
C THR A 34 6.87 8.70 -12.08
N PHE A 35 6.53 7.65 -11.35
CA PHE A 35 7.25 7.25 -10.15
C PHE A 35 8.52 6.47 -10.53
N THR A 36 9.67 7.00 -10.13
CA THR A 36 10.98 6.45 -10.51
C THR A 36 11.65 5.65 -9.39
N GLY A 37 10.94 5.36 -8.32
CA GLY A 37 11.47 4.59 -7.19
C GLY A 37 11.02 3.14 -7.19
N SER A 38 11.03 2.54 -6.03
CA SER A 38 10.54 1.19 -5.78
C SER A 38 9.42 1.21 -4.75
N PHE A 39 8.63 0.13 -4.72
CA PHE A 39 7.52 -0.01 -3.78
C PHE A 39 7.85 -1.04 -2.70
N VAL A 40 7.26 -0.86 -1.54
CA VAL A 40 7.19 -1.86 -0.50
C VAL A 40 5.73 -2.06 -0.12
N THR A 41 5.36 -3.31 0.13
CA THR A 41 4.00 -3.66 0.51
C THR A 41 4.02 -4.83 1.49
N THR A 42 2.84 -5.28 1.90
CA THR A 42 2.67 -6.37 2.87
C THR A 42 1.82 -7.48 2.31
N TRP A 43 1.91 -8.68 2.92
CA TRP A 43 1.05 -9.80 2.54
C TRP A 43 -0.44 -9.49 2.70
N PRO A 44 -0.92 -8.84 3.77
CA PRO A 44 -2.33 -8.45 3.86
C PRO A 44 -2.81 -7.59 2.70
N VAL A 45 -2.00 -6.66 2.22
CA VAL A 45 -2.32 -5.82 1.06
C VAL A 45 -2.46 -6.68 -0.19
N LEU A 46 -1.53 -7.61 -0.43
CA LEU A 46 -1.60 -8.49 -1.60
C LEU A 46 -2.81 -9.43 -1.54
N THR A 47 -3.14 -9.94 -0.35
CA THR A 47 -4.34 -10.76 -0.14
C THR A 47 -5.59 -10.00 -0.58
N GLU A 48 -5.71 -8.74 -0.17
CA GLU A 48 -6.82 -7.88 -0.55
C GLU A 48 -6.85 -7.62 -2.06
N ALA A 49 -5.71 -7.28 -2.65
CA ALA A 49 -5.61 -7.03 -4.09
C ALA A 49 -6.03 -8.26 -4.91
N PHE A 50 -5.51 -9.44 -4.57
CA PHE A 50 -5.89 -10.69 -5.25
C PHE A 50 -7.37 -11.07 -5.05
N HIS A 51 -7.95 -10.67 -3.92
CA HIS A 51 -9.37 -10.92 -3.66
C HIS A 51 -10.26 -10.10 -4.62
N PHE A 52 -9.92 -8.83 -4.83
CA PHE A 52 -10.73 -7.94 -5.67
C PHE A 52 -10.40 -8.01 -7.15
N ILE A 53 -9.21 -8.45 -7.51
CA ILE A 53 -8.82 -8.67 -8.91
C ILE A 53 -9.18 -10.11 -9.26
N ASP A 54 -10.38 -10.31 -9.80
CA ASP A 54 -10.94 -11.65 -10.02
C ASP A 54 -10.80 -12.14 -11.46
N ARG A 55 -10.43 -11.26 -12.41
CA ARG A 55 -10.27 -11.66 -13.82
C ARG A 55 -8.88 -12.23 -14.07
N PRO A 56 -8.77 -13.29 -14.89
CA PRO A 56 -7.47 -13.96 -15.15
C PRO A 56 -6.39 -13.01 -15.65
N ARG A 57 -6.74 -12.09 -16.58
CA ARG A 57 -5.76 -11.14 -17.10
C ARG A 57 -5.25 -10.18 -16.03
N GLY A 58 -6.15 -9.67 -15.19
CA GLY A 58 -5.78 -8.77 -14.09
C GLY A 58 -4.87 -9.47 -13.09
N ARG A 59 -5.20 -10.72 -12.74
CA ARG A 59 -4.35 -11.52 -11.84
C ARG A 59 -2.98 -11.80 -12.44
N SER A 60 -2.91 -12.06 -13.73
CA SER A 60 -1.64 -12.25 -14.42
C SER A 60 -0.77 -10.98 -14.36
N LEU A 61 -1.37 -9.81 -14.56
CA LEU A 61 -0.67 -8.53 -14.45
C LEU A 61 -0.21 -8.25 -13.02
N LEU A 62 -1.03 -8.57 -12.02
CA LEU A 62 -0.65 -8.43 -10.63
C LEU A 62 0.54 -9.35 -10.29
N TRP A 63 0.53 -10.59 -10.76
CA TRP A 63 1.65 -11.51 -10.59
C TRP A 63 2.93 -10.96 -11.21
N ASN A 64 2.85 -10.41 -12.42
CA ASN A 64 4.02 -9.80 -13.06
C ASN A 64 4.58 -8.65 -12.24
N PHE A 65 3.70 -7.83 -11.66
CA PHE A 65 4.10 -6.73 -10.78
C PHE A 65 4.79 -7.26 -9.50
N VAL A 66 4.18 -8.22 -8.83
CA VAL A 66 4.68 -8.79 -7.57
C VAL A 66 6.04 -9.49 -7.78
N LEU A 67 6.24 -10.10 -8.94
CA LEU A 67 7.48 -10.80 -9.26
C LEU A 67 8.55 -9.88 -9.85
N SER A 68 8.23 -8.61 -10.09
CA SER A 68 9.19 -7.65 -10.63
C SER A 68 10.13 -7.13 -9.55
N ASP A 69 11.21 -6.48 -9.98
CA ASP A 69 12.18 -5.84 -9.07
C ASP A 69 11.67 -4.50 -8.50
N VAL A 70 10.49 -4.06 -8.94
CA VAL A 70 9.93 -2.75 -8.55
C VAL A 70 9.25 -2.79 -7.19
N VAL A 71 8.81 -3.97 -6.73
CA VAL A 71 8.11 -4.12 -5.46
C VAL A 71 8.80 -5.14 -4.57
N GLN A 72 8.90 -4.82 -3.29
CA GLN A 72 9.36 -5.71 -2.24
C GLN A 72 8.18 -5.98 -1.29
N VAL A 73 7.97 -7.24 -0.94
CA VAL A 73 6.94 -7.63 0.03
C VAL A 73 7.61 -7.92 1.36
N ASP A 74 7.22 -7.21 2.40
CA ASP A 74 7.76 -7.38 3.75
C ASP A 74 6.75 -8.08 4.65
N ASP A 75 7.27 -8.92 5.54
CA ASP A 75 6.46 -9.65 6.50
C ASP A 75 6.05 -8.77 7.68
N ILE A 76 4.87 -9.08 8.23
CA ILE A 76 4.47 -8.64 9.55
C ILE A 76 4.94 -9.71 10.54
N VAL A 77 5.73 -9.32 11.52
CA VAL A 77 6.22 -10.26 12.53
C VAL A 77 5.30 -10.30 13.74
N ALA A 78 5.27 -11.44 14.43
CA ALA A 78 4.33 -11.68 15.52
C ALA A 78 4.41 -10.63 16.63
N THR A 79 5.61 -10.10 16.90
CA THR A 79 5.80 -9.05 17.92
C THR A 79 5.14 -7.71 17.56
N GLU A 80 4.73 -7.52 16.31
CA GLU A 80 4.06 -6.30 15.84
C GLU A 80 2.53 -6.37 15.98
N LEU A 81 1.97 -7.55 16.27
CA LEU A 81 0.51 -7.73 16.31
C LEU A 81 -0.16 -6.89 17.41
N GLY A 82 0.48 -6.70 18.54
CA GLY A 82 -0.05 -5.83 19.59
C GLY A 82 -0.17 -4.38 19.15
N ARG A 83 0.80 -3.89 18.40
CA ARG A 83 0.77 -2.53 17.82
C ARG A 83 -0.33 -2.40 16.76
N ILE A 84 -0.50 -3.42 15.94
CA ILE A 84 -1.57 -3.46 14.92
C ILE A 84 -2.93 -3.35 15.60
N ARG A 85 -3.16 -4.10 16.68
CA ARG A 85 -4.39 -4.02 17.45
C ARG A 85 -4.66 -2.60 17.95
N ILE A 86 -3.66 -1.95 18.54
CA ILE A 86 -3.77 -0.58 19.03
C ILE A 86 -4.15 0.39 17.91
N LEU A 87 -3.53 0.26 16.74
CA LEU A 87 -3.82 1.11 15.58
C LEU A 87 -5.27 0.93 15.13
N MET A 88 -5.72 -0.31 14.98
CA MET A 88 -7.09 -0.59 14.53
C MET A 88 -8.14 -0.11 15.53
N GLU A 89 -7.86 -0.20 16.82
CA GLU A 89 -8.75 0.34 17.87
C GLU A 89 -8.78 1.87 17.81
N ARG A 90 -7.63 2.51 17.67
CA ARG A 90 -7.52 3.97 17.60
C ARG A 90 -8.27 4.56 16.41
N TYR A 91 -8.18 3.93 15.26
CA TYR A 91 -8.75 4.42 14.00
C TYR A 91 -10.00 3.63 13.56
N ALA A 92 -10.73 3.05 14.52
CA ALA A 92 -11.92 2.25 14.24
C ALA A 92 -13.00 3.03 13.47
N ASP A 93 -13.07 4.34 13.68
CA ASP A 93 -14.08 5.20 13.04
C ASP A 93 -13.83 5.46 11.56
N LEU A 94 -12.60 5.19 11.06
CA LEU A 94 -12.25 5.50 9.66
C LEU A 94 -12.60 4.45 8.62
N PRO A 95 -12.91 3.18 8.83
CA PRO A 95 -12.38 2.18 9.74
C PRO A 95 -11.05 1.64 9.21
N MET A 96 -10.01 1.65 10.03
CA MET A 96 -8.73 1.05 9.68
C MET A 96 -8.86 -0.47 9.68
N ASP A 97 -8.53 -1.11 8.56
CA ASP A 97 -8.47 -2.57 8.50
C ASP A 97 -7.06 -3.10 8.78
N PHE A 98 -6.90 -4.43 8.75
CA PHE A 98 -5.61 -5.06 9.03
C PHE A 98 -4.55 -4.69 7.98
N ALA A 99 -4.94 -4.58 6.72
CA ALA A 99 -4.02 -4.19 5.65
C ALA A 99 -3.51 -2.76 5.85
N ASP A 100 -4.41 -1.82 6.19
CA ASP A 100 -4.04 -0.43 6.50
C ASP A 100 -3.04 -0.38 7.67
N ALA A 101 -3.36 -1.09 8.75
CA ALA A 101 -2.49 -1.15 9.92
C ALA A 101 -1.11 -1.73 9.58
N SER A 102 -1.08 -2.75 8.72
CA SER A 102 0.19 -3.36 8.29
C SER A 102 1.08 -2.37 7.54
N LEU A 103 0.48 -1.48 6.75
CA LEU A 103 1.24 -0.42 6.05
C LEU A 103 1.77 0.64 7.01
N VAL A 104 1.01 1.01 8.04
CA VAL A 104 1.49 1.92 9.08
C VAL A 104 2.68 1.31 9.83
N ILE A 105 2.61 0.02 10.17
CA ILE A 105 3.73 -0.70 10.80
C ILE A 105 4.97 -0.69 9.90
N LEU A 106 4.77 -0.96 8.61
CA LEU A 106 5.87 -0.95 7.65
C LEU A 106 6.50 0.44 7.54
N ALA A 107 5.67 1.49 7.54
CA ALA A 107 6.15 2.87 7.55
C ALA A 107 7.03 3.15 8.77
N GLU A 108 6.61 2.70 9.94
CA GLU A 108 7.39 2.86 11.18
C GLU A 108 8.74 2.15 11.08
N ARG A 109 8.73 0.89 10.62
CA ARG A 109 9.92 0.05 10.57
C ARG A 109 10.93 0.54 9.55
N LEU A 110 10.48 0.88 8.35
CA LEU A 110 11.34 1.25 7.23
C LEU A 110 11.58 2.75 7.13
N ARG A 111 10.83 3.56 7.89
CA ARG A 111 10.84 5.02 7.81
C ARG A 111 10.51 5.51 6.39
N VAL A 112 9.48 4.90 5.79
CA VAL A 112 8.96 5.25 4.47
C VAL A 112 7.58 5.84 4.66
N PHE A 113 7.38 7.08 4.22
CA PHE A 113 6.13 7.83 4.47
C PHE A 113 5.41 8.26 3.19
N ASN A 114 6.00 8.01 2.02
CA ASN A 114 5.29 8.13 0.74
C ASN A 114 4.38 6.91 0.58
N ILE A 115 3.15 7.13 0.16
CA ILE A 115 2.20 6.03 -0.03
C ILE A 115 1.40 6.19 -1.33
N PHE A 116 1.39 5.13 -2.11
CA PHE A 116 0.57 4.98 -3.30
C PHE A 116 -0.76 4.37 -2.87
N THR A 117 -1.79 5.20 -2.75
CA THR A 117 -3.12 4.80 -2.29
C THR A 117 -4.19 5.73 -2.84
N LEU A 118 -5.39 5.20 -3.01
CA LEU A 118 -6.58 5.99 -3.32
C LEU A 118 -7.37 6.36 -2.06
N ASP A 119 -6.99 5.82 -0.90
CA ASP A 119 -7.65 6.12 0.39
C ASP A 119 -7.05 7.36 1.05
N ARG A 120 -7.41 8.52 0.52
CA ARG A 120 -6.97 9.80 1.12
C ARG A 120 -7.61 10.07 2.47
N ARG A 121 -8.84 9.59 2.67
CA ARG A 121 -9.55 9.80 3.94
C ARG A 121 -8.82 9.15 5.10
N GLY A 122 -8.39 7.90 4.94
CA GLY A 122 -7.67 7.17 5.97
C GLY A 122 -6.24 7.68 6.15
N PHE A 123 -5.45 7.64 5.09
CA PHE A 123 -4.02 7.93 5.19
C PHE A 123 -3.69 9.41 5.45
N SER A 124 -4.63 10.33 5.25
CA SER A 124 -4.46 11.71 5.73
C SER A 124 -4.56 11.84 7.25
N VAL A 125 -5.13 10.84 7.93
CA VAL A 125 -5.34 10.84 9.39
C VAL A 125 -4.44 9.84 10.11
N PHE A 126 -4.22 8.64 9.53
CA PHE A 126 -3.36 7.63 10.14
C PHE A 126 -1.97 8.19 10.39
N ARG A 127 -1.39 7.84 11.56
CA ARG A 127 -0.06 8.31 11.92
C ARG A 127 0.77 7.15 12.48
N PRO A 128 2.01 6.98 11.99
CA PRO A 128 2.98 6.12 12.66
C PRO A 128 3.42 6.72 13.99
N ARG A 129 4.25 6.00 14.76
CA ARG A 129 4.67 6.40 16.11
C ARG A 129 5.32 7.76 16.18
N ASN A 130 6.10 8.14 15.17
CA ASN A 130 6.78 9.43 15.12
C ASN A 130 5.86 10.59 14.72
N ALA A 131 4.54 10.31 14.56
CA ALA A 131 3.52 11.27 14.14
C ALA A 131 3.76 11.88 12.75
N GLN A 132 4.64 11.29 11.94
CA GLN A 132 4.93 11.73 10.59
C GLN A 132 3.70 11.57 9.69
N ALA A 133 3.30 12.64 9.00
CA ALA A 133 2.23 12.55 8.02
C ALA A 133 2.66 11.77 6.78
N PHE A 134 1.72 11.02 6.21
CA PHE A 134 1.97 10.35 4.93
C PHE A 134 1.90 11.35 3.77
N GLU A 135 2.79 11.20 2.82
CA GLU A 135 2.72 11.87 1.52
C GLU A 135 1.98 10.94 0.55
N ILE A 136 0.76 11.31 0.20
CA ILE A 136 -0.16 10.47 -0.57
C ILE A 136 -0.09 10.80 -2.04
N PHE A 137 0.00 9.76 -2.90
CA PHE A 137 -0.17 9.90 -4.35
C PHE A 137 -0.97 8.70 -4.88
N PRO A 138 -1.65 8.79 -6.00
CA PRO A 138 -1.73 9.92 -6.91
C PRO A 138 -2.44 11.13 -6.38
#